data_656f1eb65f01d1b561ed03e49cbf6dd9
#
_entry.id   656f1eb65f01d1b561ed03e49cbf6dd9
#
_cell.length_a   1.000
_cell.length_b   1.000
_cell.length_c   1.000
_cell.angle_alpha   90.00
_cell.angle_beta   90.00
_cell.angle_gamma   90.00
#
_symmetry.space_group_name_H-M   'P 1'
#
loop_
_entity.id
_entity.type
_entity.pdbx_description
1 polymer ?
#
loop_
_entity_poly.entity_id
_entity_poly.type
_entity_poly.pdbx_seq_one_letter_code
_entity_poly.pdbx_strand_id
1 'polypeptide(L)'
;MKSTLQLFAIFLAISFLSSCGGGGKSVSEVKLIPVKSGKDFQYIDKEGKIVINPQFSEATIFRNGLALVKTSGDEPKWGFISEDGKFAITANYKSATVFSDDLAWVVSENAPPTAINSKGEIKVTLQDAETVKIFKEGLSAFSIIDSSGVKWGFVDKEGKVKINPQFSNTGNFSNGKCAVSNSDGKWGYIDKEGKMLINYQFEKAKEFVDGKAIVVSGDKTGLIDETGKYLINPQFSDMVDDGGKYLIEQDRKWGWCDKEGKIIINPQFGEAFPFMGNDLAAVQSGKSWGYIDIDGKIVINPQFDMALPYNGKLALVVSSRKIGFIDADGKYIINPQFDDVSEDLVTYMLNGSSEFESVETDFFNITSIVNRVNINTPEGLSLTSKLSDVVTKLKITENEFSKYSTEHMVIKNEKITNDASVSFYVIANAFKDIPDGWYSKKVFNLDAVVQGYAYAISLSGKGYGKEKDVKDAIEKSFSGYKKDETQSTEEMSIFKNEKQTIESFINSSQIIIVITSNQNETVQNEEYGD
;
A
#
# COMPACT_ATOMS: atom_id res chain seq x y z
N MET A 1 -4.73 -3.90 29.18
CA MET A 1 -5.98 -4.55 28.74
C MET A 1 -6.18 -4.55 27.23
N LYS A 2 -5.25 -3.99 26.43
CA LYS A 2 -5.32 -3.98 24.95
C LYS A 2 -4.52 -5.11 24.28
N SER A 3 -3.45 -5.67 24.90
CA SER A 3 -2.52 -6.60 24.27
C SER A 3 -3.08 -8.00 23.98
N THR A 4 -3.78 -8.59 24.94
CA THR A 4 -4.43 -9.92 24.71
C THR A 4 -5.68 -9.87 23.83
N LEU A 5 -6.32 -8.68 23.70
CA LEU A 5 -7.37 -8.45 22.71
C LEU A 5 -6.80 -8.29 21.31
N GLN A 6 -5.55 -7.85 21.15
CA GLN A 6 -4.87 -7.74 19.86
C GLN A 6 -4.50 -9.11 19.29
N LEU A 7 -3.99 -10.05 20.09
CA LEU A 7 -3.81 -11.44 19.65
C LEU A 7 -5.13 -12.09 19.18
N PHE A 8 -6.25 -11.79 19.86
CA PHE A 8 -7.59 -12.21 19.40
C PHE A 8 -8.09 -11.45 18.16
N ALA A 9 -7.69 -10.18 17.99
CA ALA A 9 -8.04 -9.37 16.81
C ALA A 9 -7.22 -9.76 15.57
N ILE A 10 -5.97 -10.18 15.76
CA ILE A 10 -5.12 -10.74 14.70
C ILE A 10 -5.75 -12.02 14.13
N PHE A 11 -6.43 -12.82 14.94
CA PHE A 11 -7.16 -14.00 14.50
C PHE A 11 -8.32 -13.71 13.54
N LEU A 12 -9.06 -12.64 13.77
CA LEU A 12 -10.11 -12.19 12.84
C LEU A 12 -9.54 -11.56 11.55
N ALA A 13 -8.31 -11.03 11.60
CA ALA A 13 -7.62 -10.47 10.44
C ALA A 13 -6.89 -11.53 9.61
N ILE A 14 -6.44 -12.65 10.20
CA ILE A 14 -5.71 -13.72 9.50
C ILE A 14 -6.60 -14.42 8.45
N SER A 15 -7.91 -14.52 8.66
CA SER A 15 -8.85 -15.00 7.63
C SER A 15 -8.93 -14.05 6.41
N PHE A 16 -8.46 -12.79 6.53
CA PHE A 16 -8.38 -11.81 5.43
C PHE A 16 -6.96 -11.56 4.90
N LEU A 17 -5.91 -11.91 5.67
CA LEU A 17 -4.50 -11.70 5.30
C LEU A 17 -3.86 -12.89 4.54
N SER A 18 -4.62 -13.89 4.16
CA SER A 18 -4.12 -15.05 3.40
C SER A 18 -3.77 -14.75 1.94
N SER A 19 -3.36 -13.53 1.61
CA SER A 19 -2.91 -13.19 0.26
C SER A 19 -1.41 -13.41 0.02
N CYS A 20 -0.60 -13.60 1.06
CA CYS A 20 0.83 -13.88 0.95
C CYS A 20 1.17 -15.10 1.79
N GLY A 21 0.87 -16.29 1.30
CA GLY A 21 1.25 -17.52 1.95
C GLY A 21 2.35 -18.21 1.14
N GLY A 22 3.59 -18.08 1.56
CA GLY A 22 4.58 -19.07 1.21
C GLY A 22 4.12 -20.42 1.76
N GLY A 23 3.61 -21.28 0.88
CA GLY A 23 3.06 -22.56 1.31
C GLY A 23 4.11 -23.47 1.90
N GLY A 24 3.73 -24.21 2.92
CA GLY A 24 4.19 -25.53 3.31
C GLY A 24 5.66 -25.83 3.50
N LYS A 25 6.56 -24.89 3.30
CA LYS A 25 7.99 -25.08 3.62
C LYS A 25 8.18 -24.88 5.11
N SER A 26 8.91 -25.78 5.75
CA SER A 26 9.32 -25.59 7.13
C SER A 26 10.01 -24.23 7.25
N VAL A 27 9.43 -23.33 8.03
CA VAL A 27 10.06 -22.04 8.33
C VAL A 27 11.37 -22.28 9.07
N SER A 28 12.39 -21.46 8.81
CA SER A 28 13.66 -21.55 9.51
C SER A 28 13.44 -21.38 11.01
N GLU A 29 14.18 -22.16 11.81
CA GLU A 29 14.07 -22.06 13.25
C GLU A 29 14.50 -20.69 13.76
N VAL A 30 13.64 -20.02 14.51
CA VAL A 30 13.93 -18.73 15.14
C VAL A 30 14.86 -18.93 16.35
N LYS A 31 16.03 -18.33 16.33
CA LYS A 31 17.05 -18.47 17.39
C LYS A 31 16.81 -17.52 18.55
N LEU A 32 16.46 -16.27 18.24
CA LEU A 32 16.17 -15.22 19.22
C LEU A 32 14.73 -14.79 19.07
N ILE A 33 13.98 -14.95 20.13
CA ILE A 33 12.51 -14.79 20.16
C ILE A 33 12.18 -13.41 20.72
N PRO A 34 11.55 -12.52 19.95
CA PRO A 34 11.13 -11.21 20.45
C PRO A 34 9.87 -11.35 21.31
N VAL A 35 9.99 -11.11 22.61
CA VAL A 35 8.91 -11.19 23.61
C VAL A 35 8.81 -9.89 24.39
N LYS A 36 7.65 -9.64 24.97
CA LYS A 36 7.37 -8.44 25.75
C LYS A 36 7.01 -8.77 27.18
N SER A 37 7.70 -8.09 28.12
CA SER A 37 7.33 -8.06 29.53
C SER A 37 7.19 -6.61 29.93
N GLY A 38 5.94 -6.13 30.09
CA GLY A 38 5.65 -4.71 30.29
C GLY A 38 5.56 -3.92 28.99
N LYS A 39 6.34 -2.85 28.81
CA LYS A 39 6.18 -1.92 27.68
C LYS A 39 7.02 -2.26 26.45
N ASP A 40 8.22 -2.81 26.68
CA ASP A 40 9.24 -2.93 25.66
C ASP A 40 9.54 -4.38 25.28
N PHE A 41 9.86 -4.61 24.03
CA PHE A 41 10.36 -5.88 23.52
C PHE A 41 11.81 -6.11 23.93
N GLN A 42 12.07 -7.36 24.25
CA GLN A 42 13.38 -7.98 24.50
C GLN A 42 13.54 -9.21 23.64
N TYR A 43 14.74 -9.70 23.52
CA TYR A 43 14.98 -10.98 22.85
C TYR A 43 15.48 -12.02 23.85
N ILE A 44 14.88 -13.19 23.80
CA ILE A 44 15.26 -14.36 24.59
C ILE A 44 15.79 -15.47 23.69
N ASP A 45 16.62 -16.34 24.24
CA ASP A 45 16.94 -17.60 23.60
C ASP A 45 15.83 -18.67 23.80
N LYS A 46 16.07 -19.86 23.31
CA LYS A 46 15.11 -20.99 23.38
C LYS A 46 14.90 -21.53 24.79
N GLU A 47 15.80 -21.26 25.68
CA GLU A 47 15.74 -21.61 27.10
C GLU A 47 15.06 -20.50 27.93
N GLY A 48 14.71 -19.38 27.32
CA GLY A 48 14.05 -18.25 27.95
C GLY A 48 14.99 -17.23 28.62
N LYS A 49 16.31 -17.37 28.39
CA LYS A 49 17.30 -16.41 28.90
C LYS A 49 17.31 -15.14 28.05
N ILE A 50 17.28 -13.99 28.71
CA ILE A 50 17.37 -12.69 28.05
C ILE A 50 18.77 -12.54 27.40
N VAL A 51 18.77 -12.33 26.06
CA VAL A 51 19.97 -12.05 25.27
C VAL A 51 20.08 -10.55 24.96
N ILE A 52 18.95 -9.92 24.61
CA ILE A 52 18.88 -8.47 24.39
C ILE A 52 17.85 -7.89 25.35
N ASN A 53 18.28 -6.93 26.17
CA ASN A 53 17.44 -6.31 27.19
C ASN A 53 16.25 -5.54 26.59
N PRO A 54 15.15 -5.36 27.36
CA PRO A 54 13.98 -4.61 26.92
C PRO A 54 14.34 -3.17 26.55
N GLN A 55 14.06 -2.74 25.33
CA GLN A 55 14.39 -1.40 24.86
C GLN A 55 13.66 -0.96 23.58
N PHE A 56 12.84 -1.83 22.97
CA PHE A 56 12.19 -1.53 21.70
C PHE A 56 10.66 -1.52 21.85
N SER A 57 9.99 -0.54 21.23
CA SER A 57 8.53 -0.52 21.19
C SER A 57 7.96 -1.57 20.24
N GLU A 58 8.70 -1.88 19.15
CA GLU A 58 8.40 -2.94 18.19
C GLU A 58 9.67 -3.71 17.85
N ALA A 59 9.53 -5.00 17.53
CA ALA A 59 10.66 -5.87 17.21
C ALA A 59 10.26 -6.99 16.25
N THR A 60 11.09 -7.29 15.25
CA THR A 60 10.90 -8.42 14.35
C THR A 60 11.83 -9.57 14.71
N ILE A 61 11.62 -10.75 14.14
CA ILE A 61 12.62 -11.81 14.21
C ILE A 61 13.86 -11.45 13.40
N PHE A 62 14.99 -12.06 13.73
CA PHE A 62 16.22 -11.92 12.95
C PHE A 62 16.12 -12.65 11.61
N ARG A 63 16.45 -11.94 10.53
CA ARG A 63 16.57 -12.47 9.17
C ARG A 63 17.94 -12.08 8.62
N ASN A 64 18.73 -13.06 8.20
CA ASN A 64 20.11 -12.84 7.72
C ASN A 64 20.97 -12.00 8.68
N GLY A 65 20.81 -12.23 10.01
CA GLY A 65 21.59 -11.56 11.06
C GLY A 65 21.09 -10.15 11.44
N LEU A 66 20.01 -9.65 10.86
CA LEU A 66 19.42 -8.35 11.17
C LEU A 66 17.96 -8.49 11.60
N ALA A 67 17.56 -7.70 12.60
CA ALA A 67 16.17 -7.52 12.99
C ALA A 67 15.77 -6.06 12.84
N LEU A 68 14.60 -5.82 12.26
CA LEU A 68 13.97 -4.50 12.21
C LEU A 68 13.37 -4.20 13.58
N VAL A 69 13.72 -3.07 14.17
CA VAL A 69 13.25 -2.64 15.49
C VAL A 69 12.84 -1.17 15.47
N LYS A 70 11.90 -0.84 16.35
CA LYS A 70 11.48 0.54 16.57
C LYS A 70 11.92 0.97 17.97
N THR A 71 12.55 2.13 18.07
CA THR A 71 12.93 2.69 19.38
C THR A 71 11.73 2.99 20.24
N SER A 72 11.93 3.01 21.55
CA SER A 72 10.94 3.52 22.51
C SER A 72 11.12 5.02 22.72
N GLY A 73 10.11 5.72 23.25
CA GLY A 73 10.15 7.15 23.54
C GLY A 73 9.09 7.95 22.78
N ASP A 74 9.22 9.29 22.79
CA ASP A 74 8.21 10.21 22.23
C ASP A 74 8.28 10.27 20.70
N GLU A 75 9.46 10.08 20.09
CA GLU A 75 9.66 10.06 18.65
C GLU A 75 10.28 8.73 18.20
N PRO A 76 9.50 7.64 18.20
CA PRO A 76 10.02 6.32 17.88
C PRO A 76 10.39 6.22 16.40
N LYS A 77 11.59 5.71 16.11
CA LYS A 77 12.12 5.52 14.76
C LYS A 77 12.52 4.07 14.52
N TRP A 78 12.40 3.64 13.28
CA TRP A 78 12.81 2.33 12.83
C TRP A 78 14.29 2.28 12.48
N GLY A 79 14.94 1.18 12.81
CA GLY A 79 16.33 0.87 12.48
C GLY A 79 16.56 -0.62 12.51
N PHE A 80 17.79 -1.05 12.28
CA PHE A 80 18.12 -2.47 12.24
C PHE A 80 19.22 -2.79 13.24
N ILE A 81 19.03 -3.84 14.01
CA ILE A 81 20.00 -4.33 14.98
C ILE A 81 20.61 -5.66 14.52
N SER A 82 21.86 -5.93 14.95
CA SER A 82 22.51 -7.22 14.89
C SER A 82 22.16 -8.09 16.12
N GLU A 83 22.52 -9.37 16.07
CA GLU A 83 22.19 -10.36 17.13
C GLU A 83 22.81 -10.02 18.49
N ASP A 84 23.80 -9.11 18.55
CA ASP A 84 24.36 -8.59 19.81
C ASP A 84 23.57 -7.39 20.39
N GLY A 85 22.46 -7.02 19.74
CA GLY A 85 21.56 -5.95 20.18
C GLY A 85 22.02 -4.54 19.82
N LYS A 86 23.10 -4.38 19.04
CA LYS A 86 23.57 -3.07 18.59
C LYS A 86 22.96 -2.69 17.26
N PHE A 87 22.75 -1.39 17.06
CA PHE A 87 22.31 -0.89 15.76
C PHE A 87 23.40 -1.11 14.69
N ALA A 88 23.10 -1.97 13.73
CA ALA A 88 23.84 -2.09 12.47
C ALA A 88 23.46 -0.94 11.52
N ILE A 89 22.19 -0.52 11.55
CA ILE A 89 21.68 0.66 10.84
C ILE A 89 20.90 1.48 11.84
N THR A 90 21.35 2.70 12.10
CA THR A 90 20.78 3.61 13.10
C THR A 90 19.30 3.86 12.86
N ALA A 91 18.51 3.95 13.95
CA ALA A 91 17.09 4.20 13.91
C ALA A 91 16.79 5.66 13.52
N ASN A 92 16.59 5.91 12.23
CA ASN A 92 16.30 7.22 11.67
C ASN A 92 15.05 7.22 10.77
N TYR A 93 14.45 6.06 10.55
CA TYR A 93 13.37 5.92 9.58
C TYR A 93 11.99 6.02 10.23
N LYS A 94 11.05 6.61 9.52
CA LYS A 94 9.64 6.69 9.91
C LYS A 94 8.94 5.33 9.75
N SER A 95 9.28 4.64 8.68
CA SER A 95 8.82 3.27 8.40
C SER A 95 9.88 2.49 7.64
N ALA A 96 9.83 1.17 7.71
CA ALA A 96 10.74 0.29 7.00
C ALA A 96 10.13 -1.09 6.77
N THR A 97 10.56 -1.77 5.70
CA THR A 97 10.32 -3.21 5.52
C THR A 97 11.45 -4.03 6.15
N VAL A 98 11.21 -5.32 6.33
CA VAL A 98 12.31 -6.26 6.57
C VAL A 98 13.19 -6.39 5.33
N PHE A 99 14.43 -6.86 5.51
CA PHE A 99 15.30 -7.20 4.39
C PHE A 99 14.77 -8.41 3.62
N SER A 100 14.72 -8.28 2.31
CA SER A 100 14.41 -9.36 1.38
C SER A 100 15.18 -9.14 0.07
N ASP A 101 15.73 -10.20 -0.52
CA ASP A 101 16.65 -10.11 -1.68
C ASP A 101 17.77 -9.07 -1.50
N ASP A 102 18.37 -9.01 -0.27
CA ASP A 102 19.44 -8.11 0.17
C ASP A 102 19.09 -6.63 0.30
N LEU A 103 17.83 -6.24 0.07
CA LEU A 103 17.37 -4.87 0.17
C LEU A 103 16.20 -4.74 1.14
N ALA A 104 16.10 -3.58 1.78
CA ALA A 104 14.94 -3.16 2.56
C ALA A 104 14.50 -1.77 2.12
N TRP A 105 13.20 -1.55 2.00
CA TRP A 105 12.66 -0.21 1.83
C TRP A 105 12.61 0.52 3.16
N VAL A 106 13.00 1.78 3.13
CA VAL A 106 12.94 2.69 4.27
C VAL A 106 12.34 4.02 3.83
N VAL A 107 11.59 4.65 4.72
CA VAL A 107 11.01 5.97 4.51
C VAL A 107 11.47 6.89 5.63
N SER A 108 12.16 7.95 5.27
CA SER A 108 12.53 9.04 6.19
C SER A 108 11.44 10.10 6.23
N GLU A 109 11.52 11.02 7.16
CA GLU A 109 10.58 12.15 7.27
C GLU A 109 10.58 12.98 5.98
N ASN A 110 9.40 13.17 5.39
CA ASN A 110 9.21 13.93 4.15
C ASN A 110 10.14 13.52 2.99
N ALA A 111 10.46 12.22 2.88
CA ALA A 111 11.30 11.68 1.82
C ALA A 111 10.61 10.52 1.08
N PRO A 112 10.90 10.36 -0.22
CA PRO A 112 10.38 9.23 -0.98
C PRO A 112 10.95 7.90 -0.45
N PRO A 113 10.27 6.77 -0.72
CA PRO A 113 10.77 5.47 -0.32
C PRO A 113 12.11 5.18 -0.99
N THR A 114 13.05 4.70 -0.18
CA THR A 114 14.42 4.43 -0.58
C THR A 114 14.79 3.01 -0.19
N ALA A 115 15.33 2.21 -1.12
CA ALA A 115 15.83 0.89 -0.82
C ALA A 115 17.31 0.96 -0.41
N ILE A 116 17.63 0.33 0.71
CA ILE A 116 18.98 0.25 1.28
C ILE A 116 19.45 -1.20 1.35
N ASN A 117 20.78 -1.38 1.31
CA ASN A 117 21.39 -2.68 1.61
C ASN A 117 21.68 -2.84 3.12
N SER A 118 22.21 -3.99 3.53
CA SER A 118 22.54 -4.32 4.92
C SER A 118 23.60 -3.41 5.58
N LYS A 119 24.27 -2.56 4.80
CA LYS A 119 25.20 -1.53 5.30
C LYS A 119 24.54 -0.16 5.44
N GLY A 120 23.25 -0.03 5.08
CA GLY A 120 22.55 1.25 5.05
C GLY A 120 22.83 2.10 3.80
N GLU A 121 23.52 1.55 2.78
CA GLU A 121 23.79 2.26 1.53
C GLU A 121 22.56 2.28 0.64
N ILE A 122 22.21 3.47 0.14
CA ILE A 122 21.08 3.67 -0.78
C ILE A 122 21.38 3.00 -2.13
N LYS A 123 20.42 2.23 -2.62
CA LYS A 123 20.48 1.55 -3.93
C LYS A 123 19.39 2.05 -4.89
N VAL A 124 18.18 2.29 -4.40
CA VAL A 124 17.04 2.74 -5.21
C VAL A 124 16.30 3.84 -4.47
N THR A 125 15.80 4.83 -5.21
CA THR A 125 14.85 5.84 -4.70
C THR A 125 13.71 5.97 -5.71
N LEU A 126 12.47 5.86 -5.25
CA LEU A 126 11.27 5.99 -6.08
C LEU A 126 10.50 7.26 -5.71
N GLN A 127 10.61 8.30 -6.55
CA GLN A 127 10.07 9.63 -6.26
C GLN A 127 8.54 9.68 -6.22
N ASP A 128 7.87 8.86 -7.00
CA ASP A 128 6.41 8.92 -7.20
C ASP A 128 5.67 7.71 -6.60
N ALA A 129 6.37 6.87 -5.83
CA ALA A 129 5.75 5.69 -5.24
C ALA A 129 4.95 6.03 -3.98
N GLU A 130 3.71 5.56 -3.93
CA GLU A 130 2.82 5.64 -2.75
C GLU A 130 3.03 4.48 -1.78
N THR A 131 3.18 3.28 -2.32
CA THR A 131 3.46 2.07 -1.57
C THR A 131 4.55 1.27 -2.28
N VAL A 132 5.44 0.69 -1.52
CA VAL A 132 6.44 -0.26 -2.02
C VAL A 132 6.38 -1.55 -1.22
N LYS A 133 6.57 -2.69 -1.90
CA LYS A 133 6.67 -4.01 -1.26
C LYS A 133 8.11 -4.49 -1.27
N ILE A 134 8.43 -5.47 -0.42
CA ILE A 134 9.76 -6.07 -0.40
C ILE A 134 10.17 -6.60 -1.77
N PHE A 135 11.48 -6.71 -1.99
CA PHE A 135 12.00 -7.39 -3.18
C PHE A 135 11.80 -8.90 -3.05
N LYS A 136 11.25 -9.51 -4.08
CA LYS A 136 11.13 -10.97 -4.23
C LYS A 136 11.56 -11.35 -5.63
N GLU A 137 12.47 -12.29 -5.72
CA GLU A 137 13.04 -12.77 -6.98
C GLU A 137 13.60 -11.64 -7.88
N GLY A 138 14.19 -10.61 -7.25
CA GLY A 138 14.82 -9.48 -7.91
C GLY A 138 13.90 -8.32 -8.29
N LEU A 139 12.59 -8.42 -8.02
CA LEU A 139 11.61 -7.40 -8.33
C LEU A 139 10.86 -6.95 -7.06
N SER A 140 10.53 -5.67 -7.00
CA SER A 140 9.70 -5.07 -5.97
C SER A 140 8.47 -4.44 -6.61
N ALA A 141 7.30 -4.72 -6.06
CA ALA A 141 6.09 -4.04 -6.47
C ALA A 141 6.06 -2.62 -5.88
N PHE A 142 5.63 -1.67 -6.69
CA PHE A 142 5.36 -0.31 -6.26
C PHE A 142 4.05 0.19 -6.83
N SER A 143 3.38 1.06 -6.11
CA SER A 143 2.17 1.71 -6.60
C SER A 143 2.38 3.19 -6.82
N ILE A 144 1.68 3.72 -7.81
CA ILE A 144 1.47 5.15 -8.02
C ILE A 144 -0.03 5.43 -8.01
N ILE A 145 -0.38 6.71 -7.89
CA ILE A 145 -1.75 7.16 -8.08
C ILE A 145 -1.80 8.01 -9.34
N ASP A 146 -2.73 7.69 -10.20
CA ASP A 146 -3.09 8.51 -11.36
C ASP A 146 -4.58 8.88 -11.33
N SER A 147 -5.07 9.53 -12.39
CA SER A 147 -6.49 9.92 -12.52
C SER A 147 -7.47 8.74 -12.48
N SER A 148 -7.00 7.52 -12.74
CA SER A 148 -7.81 6.29 -12.70
C SER A 148 -7.70 5.54 -11.36
N GLY A 149 -6.91 6.05 -10.41
CA GLY A 149 -6.70 5.48 -9.08
C GLY A 149 -5.33 4.82 -8.89
N VAL A 150 -5.22 3.95 -7.91
CA VAL A 150 -3.97 3.24 -7.60
C VAL A 150 -3.61 2.26 -8.72
N LYS A 151 -2.38 2.32 -9.18
CA LYS A 151 -1.79 1.41 -10.18
C LYS A 151 -0.49 0.82 -9.67
N TRP A 152 -0.36 -0.49 -9.80
CA TRP A 152 0.81 -1.24 -9.41
C TRP A 152 1.67 -1.61 -10.60
N GLY A 153 2.99 -1.46 -10.44
CA GLY A 153 4.04 -1.88 -11.36
C GLY A 153 5.18 -2.54 -10.62
N PHE A 154 6.29 -2.81 -11.30
CA PHE A 154 7.45 -3.47 -10.71
C PHE A 154 8.76 -2.79 -11.09
N VAL A 155 9.67 -2.69 -10.11
CA VAL A 155 11.01 -2.13 -10.25
C VAL A 155 12.06 -3.19 -9.89
N ASP A 156 13.21 -3.18 -10.55
CA ASP A 156 14.35 -4.04 -10.20
C ASP A 156 15.25 -3.43 -9.10
N LYS A 157 16.26 -4.17 -8.69
CA LYS A 157 17.22 -3.77 -7.64
C LYS A 157 18.11 -2.57 -8.03
N GLU A 158 18.17 -2.22 -9.30
CA GLU A 158 18.87 -1.07 -9.86
C GLU A 158 17.96 0.16 -10.00
N GLY A 159 16.67 0.06 -9.63
CA GLY A 159 15.68 1.13 -9.72
C GLY A 159 15.07 1.32 -11.10
N LYS A 160 15.29 0.38 -12.02
CA LYS A 160 14.68 0.41 -13.36
C LYS A 160 13.28 -0.19 -13.31
N VAL A 161 12.28 0.56 -13.78
CA VAL A 161 10.92 0.05 -13.95
C VAL A 161 10.93 -1.05 -15.01
N LYS A 162 10.59 -2.26 -14.60
CA LYS A 162 10.50 -3.45 -15.45
C LYS A 162 9.10 -3.63 -15.99
N ILE A 163 8.10 -3.36 -15.18
CA ILE A 163 6.69 -3.44 -15.55
C ILE A 163 6.04 -2.13 -15.13
N ASN A 164 5.55 -1.37 -16.10
CA ASN A 164 4.89 -0.09 -15.82
C ASN A 164 3.64 -0.27 -14.96
N PRO A 165 3.33 0.69 -14.07
CA PRO A 165 2.12 0.66 -13.26
C PRO A 165 0.85 0.56 -14.12
N GLN A 166 0.11 -0.54 -13.97
CA GLN A 166 -1.09 -0.84 -14.75
C GLN A 166 -2.11 -1.73 -14.03
N PHE A 167 -1.69 -2.47 -13.01
CA PHE A 167 -2.55 -3.40 -12.29
C PHE A 167 -3.28 -2.71 -11.13
N SER A 168 -4.50 -3.15 -10.82
CA SER A 168 -5.26 -2.61 -9.68
C SER A 168 -4.73 -3.13 -8.33
N ASN A 169 -4.18 -4.36 -8.31
CA ASN A 169 -3.49 -4.92 -7.16
C ASN A 169 -2.48 -5.98 -7.62
N THR A 170 -1.56 -6.37 -6.73
CA THR A 170 -0.53 -7.35 -7.02
C THR A 170 -0.09 -8.10 -5.77
N GLY A 171 0.32 -9.37 -5.92
CA GLY A 171 1.13 -10.11 -4.97
C GLY A 171 2.62 -9.83 -5.14
N ASN A 172 3.46 -10.73 -4.62
CA ASN A 172 4.89 -10.78 -4.89
C ASN A 172 5.20 -11.83 -5.95
N PHE A 173 6.38 -11.75 -6.58
CA PHE A 173 6.88 -12.82 -7.43
C PHE A 173 7.24 -14.06 -6.62
N SER A 174 6.77 -15.20 -7.07
CA SER A 174 7.10 -16.51 -6.54
C SER A 174 7.09 -17.54 -7.65
N ASN A 175 8.13 -18.38 -7.75
CA ASN A 175 8.32 -19.36 -8.83
C ASN A 175 8.23 -18.71 -10.24
N GLY A 176 8.78 -17.49 -10.36
CA GLY A 176 8.79 -16.72 -11.63
C GLY A 176 7.45 -16.14 -12.06
N LYS A 177 6.41 -16.21 -11.23
CA LYS A 177 5.05 -15.74 -11.51
C LYS A 177 4.56 -14.80 -10.42
N CYS A 178 3.69 -13.88 -10.80
CA CYS A 178 3.05 -12.97 -9.86
C CYS A 178 1.55 -12.90 -10.11
N ALA A 179 0.76 -13.01 -9.04
CA ALA A 179 -0.67 -12.76 -9.10
C ALA A 179 -0.92 -11.26 -9.25
N VAL A 180 -1.75 -10.87 -10.20
CA VAL A 180 -2.15 -9.47 -10.45
C VAL A 180 -3.65 -9.36 -10.70
N SER A 181 -4.25 -8.23 -10.35
CA SER A 181 -5.67 -7.99 -10.62
C SER A 181 -5.91 -6.85 -11.60
N ASN A 182 -7.03 -6.95 -12.33
CA ASN A 182 -7.55 -5.89 -13.19
C ASN A 182 -8.53 -4.97 -12.43
N SER A 183 -9.09 -3.98 -13.15
CA SER A 183 -10.10 -3.04 -12.61
C SER A 183 -11.40 -3.71 -12.16
N ASP A 184 -11.73 -4.88 -12.69
CA ASP A 184 -12.93 -5.62 -12.33
C ASP A 184 -12.73 -6.49 -11.09
N GLY A 185 -11.53 -6.40 -10.45
CA GLY A 185 -11.15 -7.16 -9.27
C GLY A 185 -10.83 -8.64 -9.55
N LYS A 186 -10.75 -9.04 -10.82
CA LYS A 186 -10.36 -10.40 -11.20
C LYS A 186 -8.85 -10.56 -11.22
N TRP A 187 -8.39 -11.71 -10.75
CA TRP A 187 -6.98 -12.06 -10.65
C TRP A 187 -6.55 -13.00 -11.76
N GLY A 188 -5.32 -12.84 -12.22
CA GLY A 188 -4.59 -13.68 -13.13
C GLY A 188 -3.12 -13.71 -12.78
N TYR A 189 -2.27 -14.26 -13.62
CA TYR A 189 -0.84 -14.36 -13.34
C TYR A 189 0.00 -13.85 -14.51
N ILE A 190 1.09 -13.18 -14.19
CA ILE A 190 2.09 -12.65 -15.13
C ILE A 190 3.46 -13.29 -14.88
N ASP A 191 4.34 -13.23 -15.91
CA ASP A 191 5.77 -13.47 -15.78
C ASP A 191 6.53 -12.18 -15.38
N LYS A 192 7.87 -12.28 -15.24
CA LYS A 192 8.74 -11.15 -14.86
C LYS A 192 8.86 -10.06 -15.94
N GLU A 193 8.44 -10.34 -17.16
CA GLU A 193 8.34 -9.40 -18.28
C GLU A 193 6.97 -8.70 -18.33
N GLY A 194 6.03 -9.08 -17.45
CA GLY A 194 4.67 -8.54 -17.39
C GLY A 194 3.68 -9.17 -18.37
N LYS A 195 4.08 -10.27 -19.04
CA LYS A 195 3.22 -11.01 -19.95
C LYS A 195 2.25 -11.88 -19.16
N MET A 196 0.94 -11.82 -19.52
CA MET A 196 -0.07 -12.70 -18.94
C MET A 196 0.23 -14.17 -19.26
N LEU A 197 0.35 -14.97 -18.20
CA LEU A 197 0.47 -16.43 -18.26
C LEU A 197 -0.89 -17.10 -18.06
N ILE A 198 -1.68 -16.60 -17.14
CA ILE A 198 -3.04 -17.05 -16.85
C ILE A 198 -3.94 -15.82 -16.83
N ASN A 199 -4.94 -15.77 -17.72
CA ASN A 199 -5.85 -14.63 -17.86
C ASN A 199 -6.63 -14.36 -16.58
N TYR A 200 -7.12 -13.13 -16.42
CA TYR A 200 -7.99 -12.71 -15.34
C TYR A 200 -9.28 -13.52 -15.30
N GLN A 201 -9.46 -14.29 -14.26
CA GLN A 201 -10.63 -15.16 -14.11
C GLN A 201 -10.98 -15.49 -12.65
N PHE A 202 -10.05 -15.32 -11.71
CA PHE A 202 -10.25 -15.70 -10.32
C PHE A 202 -10.70 -14.50 -9.48
N GLU A 203 -11.49 -14.73 -8.44
CA GLU A 203 -11.85 -13.74 -7.42
C GLU A 203 -10.68 -13.42 -6.51
N LYS A 204 -9.83 -14.42 -6.19
CA LYS A 204 -8.56 -14.27 -5.47
C LYS A 204 -7.55 -15.26 -6.02
N ALA A 205 -6.27 -14.90 -5.93
CA ALA A 205 -5.18 -15.77 -6.34
C ALA A 205 -4.01 -15.60 -5.38
N LYS A 206 -3.51 -16.72 -4.83
CA LYS A 206 -2.31 -16.75 -3.98
C LYS A 206 -1.05 -16.95 -4.83
N GLU A 207 0.12 -16.78 -4.22
CA GLU A 207 1.42 -17.01 -4.87
C GLU A 207 1.56 -18.48 -5.31
N PHE A 208 2.32 -18.70 -6.38
CA PHE A 208 2.72 -20.03 -6.78
C PHE A 208 3.75 -20.61 -5.80
N VAL A 209 3.51 -21.83 -5.33
CA VAL A 209 4.42 -22.62 -4.49
C VAL A 209 4.57 -24.01 -5.11
N ASP A 210 5.81 -24.40 -5.39
CA ASP A 210 6.13 -25.70 -6.00
C ASP A 210 5.26 -26.04 -7.22
N GLY A 211 5.07 -25.03 -8.11
CA GLY A 211 4.32 -25.16 -9.36
C GLY A 211 2.80 -25.17 -9.23
N LYS A 212 2.25 -24.81 -8.06
CA LYS A 212 0.81 -24.81 -7.81
C LYS A 212 0.39 -23.51 -7.14
N ALA A 213 -0.86 -23.10 -7.35
CA ALA A 213 -1.43 -21.93 -6.70
C ALA A 213 -2.86 -22.19 -6.21
N ILE A 214 -3.14 -21.67 -5.04
CA ILE A 214 -4.50 -21.68 -4.48
C ILE A 214 -5.25 -20.47 -5.06
N VAL A 215 -6.44 -20.74 -5.59
CA VAL A 215 -7.31 -19.71 -6.20
C VAL A 215 -8.74 -19.81 -5.68
N VAL A 216 -9.42 -18.69 -5.66
CA VAL A 216 -10.86 -18.63 -5.36
C VAL A 216 -11.62 -18.41 -6.66
N SER A 217 -12.60 -19.23 -6.92
CA SER A 217 -13.52 -19.13 -8.05
C SER A 217 -14.96 -19.22 -7.55
N GLY A 218 -15.74 -18.18 -7.77
CA GLY A 218 -17.00 -17.96 -7.05
C GLY A 218 -16.74 -17.74 -5.56
N ASP A 219 -17.36 -18.55 -4.72
CA ASP A 219 -17.19 -18.54 -3.27
C ASP A 219 -16.34 -19.74 -2.74
N LYS A 220 -15.70 -20.47 -3.66
CA LYS A 220 -14.97 -21.70 -3.34
C LYS A 220 -13.50 -21.62 -3.73
N THR A 221 -12.68 -22.25 -2.92
CA THR A 221 -11.24 -22.36 -3.08
C THR A 221 -10.86 -23.67 -3.76
N GLY A 222 -9.94 -23.60 -4.69
CA GLY A 222 -9.36 -24.71 -5.43
C GLY A 222 -7.86 -24.56 -5.65
N LEU A 223 -7.26 -25.54 -6.30
CA LEU A 223 -5.82 -25.58 -6.61
C LEU A 223 -5.63 -25.66 -8.12
N ILE A 224 -4.71 -24.86 -8.65
CA ILE A 224 -4.33 -24.88 -10.08
C ILE A 224 -2.86 -25.24 -10.26
N ASP A 225 -2.53 -25.75 -11.43
CA ASP A 225 -1.16 -25.87 -11.93
C ASP A 225 -0.68 -24.59 -12.63
N GLU A 226 0.56 -24.61 -13.12
CA GLU A 226 1.19 -23.46 -13.82
C GLU A 226 0.50 -23.05 -15.11
N THR A 227 -0.35 -23.91 -15.69
CA THR A 227 -1.14 -23.60 -16.89
C THR A 227 -2.50 -23.00 -16.58
N GLY A 228 -2.88 -22.95 -15.30
CA GLY A 228 -4.20 -22.52 -14.83
C GLY A 228 -5.25 -23.63 -14.84
N LYS A 229 -4.85 -24.89 -15.08
CA LYS A 229 -5.75 -26.05 -14.98
C LYS A 229 -5.95 -26.44 -13.53
N TYR A 230 -7.18 -26.71 -13.15
CA TYR A 230 -7.51 -27.20 -11.82
C TYR A 230 -6.91 -28.58 -11.57
N LEU A 231 -6.13 -28.67 -10.49
CA LEU A 231 -5.70 -29.92 -9.84
C LEU A 231 -6.74 -30.36 -8.82
N ILE A 232 -7.29 -29.38 -8.07
CA ILE A 232 -8.44 -29.55 -7.19
C ILE A 232 -9.48 -28.52 -7.62
N ASN A 233 -10.64 -28.99 -8.06
CA ASN A 233 -11.73 -28.08 -8.42
C ASN A 233 -12.17 -27.26 -7.21
N PRO A 234 -12.63 -26.01 -7.40
CA PRO A 234 -13.16 -25.18 -6.33
C PRO A 234 -14.31 -25.89 -5.59
N GLN A 235 -14.08 -26.24 -4.32
CA GLN A 235 -15.05 -26.99 -3.52
C GLN A 235 -14.98 -26.66 -2.02
N PHE A 236 -13.85 -26.21 -1.52
CA PHE A 236 -13.64 -25.89 -0.11
C PHE A 236 -13.97 -24.41 0.17
N SER A 237 -14.33 -24.09 1.42
CA SER A 237 -14.55 -22.69 1.82
C SER A 237 -13.22 -21.93 1.92
N ASP A 238 -12.17 -22.58 2.42
CA ASP A 238 -10.79 -22.07 2.41
C ASP A 238 -9.80 -23.22 2.25
N MET A 239 -8.57 -22.87 1.86
CA MET A 239 -7.46 -23.80 1.67
C MET A 239 -6.13 -23.12 1.98
N VAL A 240 -5.26 -23.83 2.70
CA VAL A 240 -3.90 -23.42 3.01
C VAL A 240 -2.94 -24.53 2.62
N ASP A 241 -1.84 -24.18 1.94
CA ASP A 241 -0.80 -25.15 1.61
C ASP A 241 -0.10 -25.64 2.89
N ASP A 242 0.13 -26.94 2.97
CA ASP A 242 0.78 -27.60 4.11
C ASP A 242 1.81 -28.66 3.64
N GLY A 243 2.68 -28.24 2.69
CA GLY A 243 3.82 -29.07 2.28
C GLY A 243 3.45 -30.34 1.53
N GLY A 244 2.52 -30.25 0.57
CA GLY A 244 2.08 -31.37 -0.27
C GLY A 244 0.77 -32.01 0.17
N LYS A 245 0.19 -31.56 1.25
CA LYS A 245 -1.20 -31.71 1.66
C LYS A 245 -1.78 -30.31 1.87
N TYR A 246 -3.06 -30.18 2.09
CA TYR A 246 -3.74 -28.89 2.23
C TYR A 246 -4.63 -28.93 3.46
N LEU A 247 -4.47 -27.95 4.35
CA LEU A 247 -5.45 -27.63 5.37
C LEU A 247 -6.66 -27.03 4.67
N ILE A 248 -7.85 -27.56 4.91
CA ILE A 248 -9.09 -27.17 4.23
C ILE A 248 -10.19 -26.83 5.23
N GLU A 249 -11.01 -25.86 4.87
CA GLU A 249 -12.26 -25.56 5.57
C GLU A 249 -13.45 -26.08 4.78
N GLN A 250 -14.29 -26.87 5.45
CA GLN A 250 -15.58 -27.33 4.94
C GLN A 250 -16.61 -27.28 6.08
N ASP A 251 -17.78 -26.72 5.81
CA ASP A 251 -18.88 -26.61 6.78
C ASP A 251 -18.46 -25.93 8.10
N ARG A 252 -17.60 -24.91 8.02
CA ARG A 252 -17.00 -24.17 9.15
C ARG A 252 -16.17 -25.05 10.08
N LYS A 253 -15.59 -26.09 9.53
CA LYS A 253 -14.68 -26.99 10.23
C LYS A 253 -13.43 -27.20 9.41
N TRP A 254 -12.32 -27.30 10.12
CA TRP A 254 -11.00 -27.52 9.53
C TRP A 254 -10.61 -28.99 9.57
N GLY A 255 -9.95 -29.43 8.50
CA GLY A 255 -9.40 -30.77 8.30
C GLY A 255 -8.35 -30.75 7.21
N TRP A 256 -7.91 -31.87 6.71
CA TRP A 256 -6.87 -31.92 5.67
C TRP A 256 -7.28 -32.79 4.50
N CYS A 257 -6.83 -32.41 3.32
CA CYS A 257 -6.88 -33.25 2.11
C CYS A 257 -5.47 -33.43 1.52
N ASP A 258 -5.32 -34.43 0.68
CA ASP A 258 -4.13 -34.68 -0.10
C ASP A 258 -4.09 -33.75 -1.35
N LYS A 259 -3.05 -33.89 -2.16
CA LYS A 259 -2.84 -33.09 -3.38
C LYS A 259 -3.87 -33.35 -4.51
N GLU A 260 -4.65 -34.42 -4.40
CA GLU A 260 -5.76 -34.76 -5.28
C GLU A 260 -7.12 -34.26 -4.73
N GLY A 261 -7.15 -33.68 -3.52
CA GLY A 261 -8.36 -33.17 -2.86
C GLY A 261 -9.14 -34.26 -2.08
N LYS A 262 -8.57 -35.45 -1.88
CA LYS A 262 -9.16 -36.50 -1.06
C LYS A 262 -8.94 -36.18 0.43
N ILE A 263 -10.00 -36.21 1.22
CA ILE A 263 -9.93 -35.97 2.67
C ILE A 263 -9.07 -37.03 3.33
N ILE A 264 -8.05 -36.61 4.08
CA ILE A 264 -7.14 -37.45 4.87
C ILE A 264 -7.38 -37.27 6.38
N ILE A 265 -7.76 -36.07 6.82
CA ILE A 265 -8.25 -35.82 8.18
C ILE A 265 -9.60 -35.12 8.02
N ASN A 266 -10.66 -35.72 8.52
CA ASN A 266 -12.01 -35.18 8.38
C ASN A 266 -12.11 -33.78 9.00
N PRO A 267 -12.80 -32.81 8.32
CA PRO A 267 -13.11 -31.52 8.89
C PRO A 267 -13.93 -31.67 10.18
N GLN A 268 -13.33 -31.35 11.32
CA GLN A 268 -13.93 -31.51 12.65
C GLN A 268 -13.48 -30.45 13.66
N PHE A 269 -12.36 -29.77 13.41
CA PHE A 269 -11.79 -28.79 14.31
C PHE A 269 -12.43 -27.41 14.12
N GLY A 270 -12.59 -26.65 15.22
CA GLY A 270 -13.12 -25.28 15.16
C GLY A 270 -12.19 -24.36 14.39
N GLU A 271 -10.90 -24.43 14.71
CA GLU A 271 -9.79 -23.78 14.05
C GLU A 271 -8.63 -24.77 13.95
N ALA A 272 -7.73 -24.56 13.01
CA ALA A 272 -6.52 -25.36 12.86
C ALA A 272 -5.43 -24.55 12.14
N PHE A 273 -4.18 -24.91 12.39
CA PHE A 273 -3.03 -24.43 11.64
C PHE A 273 -2.35 -25.56 10.89
N PRO A 274 -1.69 -25.27 9.76
CA PRO A 274 -0.94 -26.27 9.02
C PRO A 274 0.18 -26.87 9.88
N PHE A 275 0.62 -28.07 9.52
CA PHE A 275 1.77 -28.74 10.15
C PHE A 275 3.09 -27.99 9.93
N MET A 276 3.19 -27.19 8.86
CA MET A 276 4.36 -26.40 8.50
C MET A 276 5.66 -27.23 8.42
N GLY A 277 5.56 -28.49 7.96
CA GLY A 277 6.68 -29.41 7.89
C GLY A 277 7.07 -30.06 9.23
N ASN A 278 6.26 -29.91 10.26
CA ASN A 278 6.40 -30.57 11.56
C ASN A 278 5.49 -31.79 11.65
N ASP A 279 5.69 -32.59 12.69
CA ASP A 279 4.87 -33.79 12.93
C ASP A 279 3.55 -33.48 13.66
N LEU A 280 3.42 -32.29 14.22
CA LEU A 280 2.28 -31.83 15.00
C LEU A 280 1.65 -30.55 14.45
N ALA A 281 0.31 -30.57 14.37
CA ALA A 281 -0.49 -29.39 14.00
C ALA A 281 -1.34 -28.92 15.18
N ALA A 282 -1.38 -27.60 15.37
CA ALA A 282 -2.25 -26.99 16.39
C ALA A 282 -3.70 -27.00 15.92
N VAL A 283 -4.61 -27.49 16.77
CA VAL A 283 -6.04 -27.57 16.49
C VAL A 283 -6.87 -27.09 17.67
N GLN A 284 -8.01 -26.47 17.37
CA GLN A 284 -8.99 -26.08 18.37
C GLN A 284 -10.12 -27.12 18.45
N SER A 285 -10.34 -27.65 19.64
CA SER A 285 -11.46 -28.51 19.96
C SER A 285 -12.27 -27.88 21.12
N GLY A 286 -13.52 -27.56 20.86
CA GLY A 286 -14.31 -26.76 21.79
C GLY A 286 -13.76 -25.32 21.89
N LYS A 287 -13.30 -24.93 23.08
CA LYS A 287 -12.73 -23.59 23.35
C LYS A 287 -11.22 -23.61 23.55
N SER A 288 -10.61 -24.78 23.57
CA SER A 288 -9.20 -24.96 23.91
C SER A 288 -8.42 -25.51 22.74
N TRP A 289 -7.13 -25.17 22.70
CA TRP A 289 -6.17 -25.61 21.71
C TRP A 289 -5.32 -26.77 22.24
N GLY A 290 -5.04 -27.70 21.35
CA GLY A 290 -4.13 -28.82 21.56
C GLY A 290 -3.41 -29.15 20.25
N TYR A 291 -2.82 -30.33 20.17
CA TYR A 291 -2.08 -30.76 18.99
C TYR A 291 -2.45 -32.16 18.55
N ILE A 292 -2.48 -32.37 17.24
CA ILE A 292 -2.68 -33.64 16.58
C ILE A 292 -1.43 -34.07 15.82
N ASP A 293 -1.29 -35.36 15.61
CA ASP A 293 -0.31 -35.92 14.69
C ASP A 293 -0.83 -35.94 13.23
N ILE A 294 0.01 -36.43 12.32
CA ILE A 294 -0.27 -36.50 10.88
C ILE A 294 -1.48 -37.39 10.54
N ASP A 295 -1.85 -38.33 11.42
CA ASP A 295 -3.01 -39.22 11.27
C ASP A 295 -4.30 -38.58 11.87
N GLY A 296 -4.20 -37.38 12.43
CA GLY A 296 -5.31 -36.67 13.05
C GLY A 296 -5.62 -37.10 14.48
N LYS A 297 -4.72 -37.85 15.12
CA LYS A 297 -4.87 -38.28 16.51
C LYS A 297 -4.36 -37.20 17.46
N ILE A 298 -5.11 -36.93 18.53
CA ILE A 298 -4.71 -35.98 19.56
C ILE A 298 -3.46 -36.53 20.29
N VAL A 299 -2.37 -35.77 20.25
CA VAL A 299 -1.10 -36.00 20.95
C VAL A 299 -1.03 -35.16 22.23
N ILE A 300 -1.36 -33.89 22.12
CA ILE A 300 -1.44 -32.97 23.26
C ILE A 300 -2.91 -32.57 23.42
N ASN A 301 -3.51 -32.96 24.55
CA ASN A 301 -4.91 -32.68 24.80
C ASN A 301 -5.21 -31.17 24.76
N PRO A 302 -6.37 -30.76 24.24
CA PRO A 302 -6.80 -29.36 24.24
C PRO A 302 -6.86 -28.79 25.67
N GLN A 303 -5.95 -27.88 25.97
CA GLN A 303 -5.80 -27.30 27.30
C GLN A 303 -5.32 -25.83 27.28
N PHE A 304 -4.84 -25.32 26.14
CA PHE A 304 -4.34 -23.96 26.00
C PHE A 304 -5.44 -23.01 25.55
N ASP A 305 -5.35 -21.74 25.98
CA ASP A 305 -6.24 -20.67 25.48
C ASP A 305 -5.98 -20.44 23.97
N MET A 306 -4.72 -20.62 23.54
CA MET A 306 -4.26 -20.55 22.16
C MET A 306 -2.99 -21.38 21.98
N ALA A 307 -2.77 -21.90 20.77
CA ALA A 307 -1.54 -22.58 20.37
C ALA A 307 -1.19 -22.25 18.93
N LEU A 308 0.10 -22.03 18.64
CA LEU A 308 0.61 -21.78 17.27
C LEU A 308 1.38 -23.01 16.75
N PRO A 309 1.63 -23.10 15.44
CA PRO A 309 2.50 -24.13 14.88
C PRO A 309 3.86 -24.20 15.56
N TYR A 310 4.46 -25.37 15.52
CA TYR A 310 5.85 -25.51 15.96
C TYR A 310 6.80 -24.76 15.05
N ASN A 311 7.79 -24.09 15.65
CA ASN A 311 8.96 -23.57 14.95
C ASN A 311 10.21 -24.28 15.51
N GLY A 312 10.74 -25.22 14.74
CA GLY A 312 11.73 -26.15 15.23
C GLY A 312 11.18 -27.04 16.34
N LYS A 313 11.75 -26.95 17.54
CA LYS A 313 11.36 -27.79 18.69
C LYS A 313 10.37 -27.12 19.65
N LEU A 314 10.01 -25.85 19.42
CA LEU A 314 9.18 -25.07 20.32
C LEU A 314 7.88 -24.65 19.64
N ALA A 315 6.78 -24.74 20.38
CA ALA A 315 5.52 -24.11 20.03
C ALA A 315 5.14 -23.03 21.04
N LEU A 316 4.64 -21.91 20.54
CA LEU A 316 4.07 -20.86 21.37
C LEU A 316 2.68 -21.26 21.82
N VAL A 317 2.42 -21.15 23.10
CA VAL A 317 1.10 -21.35 23.69
C VAL A 317 0.73 -20.20 24.61
N VAL A 318 -0.56 -19.93 24.69
CA VAL A 318 -1.14 -18.98 25.63
C VAL A 318 -1.87 -19.75 26.71
N SER A 319 -1.59 -19.47 27.95
CA SER A 319 -2.28 -20.03 29.11
C SER A 319 -2.46 -18.94 30.16
N SER A 320 -3.68 -18.79 30.65
CA SER A 320 -4.05 -17.75 31.62
C SER A 320 -3.62 -16.34 31.20
N ARG A 321 -3.77 -16.03 29.89
CA ARG A 321 -3.39 -14.76 29.25
C ARG A 321 -1.88 -14.45 29.28
N LYS A 322 -1.05 -15.44 29.49
CA LYS A 322 0.41 -15.32 29.43
C LYS A 322 0.94 -16.26 28.35
N ILE A 323 1.99 -15.84 27.71
CA ILE A 323 2.67 -16.58 26.65
C ILE A 323 3.81 -17.39 27.25
N GLY A 324 3.85 -18.65 26.88
CA GLY A 324 4.91 -19.59 27.18
C GLY A 324 5.24 -20.44 25.96
N PHE A 325 6.21 -21.33 26.10
CA PHE A 325 6.65 -22.22 25.03
C PHE A 325 6.74 -23.65 25.53
N ILE A 326 6.28 -24.59 24.70
CA ILE A 326 6.27 -26.03 24.99
C ILE A 326 7.12 -26.80 23.99
N ASP A 327 7.58 -27.99 24.41
CA ASP A 327 8.17 -29.01 23.54
C ASP A 327 7.09 -29.92 22.89
N ALA A 328 7.52 -30.88 22.09
CA ALA A 328 6.64 -31.81 21.38
C ALA A 328 5.85 -32.78 22.30
N ASP A 329 6.25 -32.93 23.55
CA ASP A 329 5.54 -33.69 24.56
C ASP A 329 4.50 -32.83 25.32
N GLY A 330 4.40 -31.53 24.99
CA GLY A 330 3.51 -30.59 25.65
C GLY A 330 4.02 -30.04 26.97
N LYS A 331 5.30 -30.29 27.30
CA LYS A 331 5.93 -29.79 28.51
C LYS A 331 6.45 -28.39 28.31
N TYR A 332 6.21 -27.51 29.28
CA TYR A 332 6.75 -26.15 29.26
C TYR A 332 8.28 -26.16 29.33
N ILE A 333 8.93 -25.61 28.29
CA ILE A 333 10.33 -25.22 28.29
C ILE A 333 10.44 -23.81 28.87
N ILE A 334 9.51 -22.95 28.51
CA ILE A 334 9.38 -21.60 29.07
C ILE A 334 7.95 -21.47 29.61
N ASN A 335 7.84 -21.35 30.93
CA ASN A 335 6.54 -21.20 31.57
C ASN A 335 5.82 -19.93 31.08
N PRO A 336 4.47 -19.91 31.05
CA PRO A 336 3.69 -18.73 30.68
C PRO A 336 4.02 -17.54 31.58
N GLN A 337 4.69 -16.53 31.03
CA GLN A 337 5.15 -15.36 31.79
C GLN A 337 5.14 -14.07 30.98
N PHE A 338 5.23 -14.13 29.65
CA PHE A 338 5.29 -12.95 28.81
C PHE A 338 3.90 -12.37 28.55
N ASP A 339 3.84 -11.05 28.39
CA ASP A 339 2.60 -10.32 28.12
C ASP A 339 2.24 -10.37 26.63
N ASP A 340 3.26 -10.40 25.76
CA ASP A 340 3.10 -10.33 24.32
C ASP A 340 4.31 -10.92 23.61
N VAL A 341 4.14 -11.19 22.31
CA VAL A 341 5.22 -11.49 21.35
C VAL A 341 5.07 -10.58 20.15
N SER A 342 6.14 -10.45 19.38
CA SER A 342 6.12 -9.71 18.13
C SER A 342 5.09 -10.29 17.17
N GLU A 343 4.27 -9.43 16.56
CA GLU A 343 3.32 -9.80 15.50
C GLU A 343 4.07 -10.42 14.31
N ASP A 344 5.26 -9.93 13.99
CA ASP A 344 6.15 -10.49 12.98
C ASP A 344 6.53 -11.96 13.26
N LEU A 345 6.78 -12.32 14.53
CA LEU A 345 7.01 -13.72 14.92
C LEU A 345 5.76 -14.56 14.65
N VAL A 346 4.58 -14.08 15.04
CA VAL A 346 3.32 -14.79 14.83
C VAL A 346 3.07 -15.01 13.34
N THR A 347 3.18 -13.95 12.54
CA THR A 347 3.00 -14.00 11.08
C THR A 347 3.99 -14.97 10.44
N TYR A 348 5.25 -14.95 10.89
CA TYR A 348 6.28 -15.86 10.40
C TYR A 348 5.98 -17.32 10.76
N MET A 349 5.54 -17.60 11.98
CA MET A 349 5.16 -18.94 12.40
C MET A 349 3.94 -19.49 11.66
N LEU A 350 3.03 -18.61 11.23
CA LEU A 350 1.80 -19.01 10.54
C LEU A 350 1.97 -19.23 9.03
N ASN A 351 2.83 -18.48 8.36
CA ASN A 351 2.91 -18.50 6.89
C ASN A 351 4.32 -18.28 6.32
N GLY A 352 5.35 -18.15 7.17
CA GLY A 352 6.73 -17.92 6.74
C GLY A 352 7.03 -16.53 6.19
N SER A 353 6.10 -15.58 6.27
CA SER A 353 6.25 -14.21 5.78
C SER A 353 6.50 -13.21 6.93
N SER A 354 6.41 -11.91 6.64
CA SER A 354 6.51 -10.85 7.62
C SER A 354 5.32 -9.89 7.49
N GLU A 355 4.91 -9.26 8.57
CA GLU A 355 3.97 -8.15 8.49
C GLU A 355 4.61 -6.89 7.88
N PHE A 356 5.95 -6.78 7.94
CA PHE A 356 6.74 -5.66 7.40
C PHE A 356 7.21 -5.92 5.95
N GLU A 357 6.36 -6.49 5.11
CA GLU A 357 6.65 -6.73 3.68
C GLU A 357 6.31 -5.54 2.78
N SER A 358 5.66 -4.51 3.30
CA SER A 358 5.36 -3.29 2.54
C SER A 358 5.42 -2.06 3.43
N VAL A 359 5.67 -0.91 2.83
CA VAL A 359 5.53 0.39 3.47
C VAL A 359 4.76 1.34 2.56
N GLU A 360 3.87 2.11 3.17
CA GLU A 360 3.24 3.27 2.55
C GLU A 360 4.11 4.48 2.81
N THR A 361 4.27 5.33 1.82
CA THR A 361 5.00 6.58 1.98
C THR A 361 4.10 7.65 2.58
N ASP A 362 4.65 8.43 3.50
CA ASP A 362 4.04 9.69 3.97
C ASP A 362 4.55 10.88 3.16
N PHE A 363 5.37 10.63 2.16
CA PHE A 363 5.94 11.68 1.34
C PHE A 363 4.84 12.36 0.53
N PHE A 364 4.63 13.64 0.82
CA PHE A 364 3.74 14.49 0.05
C PHE A 364 4.50 15.08 -1.14
N ASN A 365 4.25 14.56 -2.34
CA ASN A 365 5.00 14.93 -3.53
C ASN A 365 4.54 16.28 -4.11
N ILE A 366 5.13 17.35 -3.61
CA ILE A 366 4.88 18.73 -4.12
C ILE A 366 5.25 18.83 -5.60
N THR A 367 6.30 18.15 -6.06
CA THR A 367 6.78 18.22 -7.45
C THR A 367 5.73 17.74 -8.44
N SER A 368 4.98 16.69 -8.12
CA SER A 368 3.89 16.20 -8.98
C SER A 368 2.79 17.25 -9.15
N ILE A 369 2.52 18.06 -8.12
CA ILE A 369 1.55 19.16 -8.18
C ILE A 369 2.10 20.29 -9.03
N VAL A 370 3.35 20.71 -8.77
CA VAL A 370 4.01 21.79 -9.53
C VAL A 370 4.06 21.50 -11.02
N ASN A 371 4.38 20.26 -11.39
CA ASN A 371 4.45 19.84 -12.79
C ASN A 371 3.09 19.86 -13.52
N ARG A 372 1.97 19.89 -12.78
CA ARG A 372 0.62 20.00 -13.36
C ARG A 372 0.19 21.44 -13.62
N VAL A 373 0.81 22.41 -12.96
CA VAL A 373 0.51 23.84 -13.15
C VAL A 373 1.37 24.40 -14.27
N ASN A 374 0.88 24.36 -15.51
CA ASN A 374 1.58 24.92 -16.66
C ASN A 374 1.13 26.35 -16.94
N ILE A 375 1.91 27.32 -16.46
CA ILE A 375 1.59 28.74 -16.59
C ILE A 375 1.90 29.36 -17.96
N ASN A 376 2.72 28.72 -18.78
CA ASN A 376 3.10 29.29 -20.07
C ASN A 376 2.08 28.99 -21.16
N THR A 377 1.74 27.73 -21.32
CA THR A 377 0.78 27.26 -22.32
C THR A 377 0.00 26.06 -21.78
N PRO A 378 -0.98 26.29 -20.88
CA PRO A 378 -1.73 25.19 -20.30
C PRO A 378 -2.30 24.27 -21.36
N GLU A 379 -1.96 22.98 -21.28
CA GLU A 379 -2.41 21.95 -22.23
C GLU A 379 -2.09 22.31 -23.72
N GLY A 380 -1.09 23.18 -23.95
CA GLY A 380 -0.73 23.67 -25.30
C GLY A 380 -1.78 24.60 -25.94
N LEU A 381 -2.61 25.24 -25.11
CA LEU A 381 -3.60 26.24 -25.52
C LEU A 381 -3.00 27.64 -25.43
N SER A 382 -3.58 28.59 -26.17
CA SER A 382 -3.22 30.00 -26.14
C SER A 382 -4.31 30.82 -25.47
N LEU A 383 -3.95 31.94 -24.80
CA LEU A 383 -4.91 32.88 -24.24
C LEU A 383 -5.76 33.62 -25.31
N THR A 384 -5.49 33.38 -26.59
CA THR A 384 -6.27 33.89 -27.73
C THR A 384 -7.04 32.77 -28.44
N SER A 385 -7.01 31.56 -27.91
CA SER A 385 -7.77 30.44 -28.48
C SER A 385 -9.27 30.68 -28.36
N LYS A 386 -10.04 30.18 -29.32
CA LYS A 386 -11.50 30.09 -29.18
C LYS A 386 -11.87 28.99 -28.23
N LEU A 387 -12.98 29.10 -27.54
CA LEU A 387 -13.51 28.09 -26.65
C LEU A 387 -13.74 26.76 -27.39
N SER A 388 -14.12 26.80 -28.69
CA SER A 388 -14.25 25.63 -29.56
C SER A 388 -12.96 24.82 -29.66
N ASP A 389 -11.81 25.50 -29.74
CA ASP A 389 -10.49 24.86 -29.84
C ASP A 389 -10.14 24.18 -28.52
N VAL A 390 -10.47 24.80 -27.40
CA VAL A 390 -10.29 24.24 -26.04
C VAL A 390 -11.11 22.97 -25.88
N VAL A 391 -12.41 23.04 -26.18
CA VAL A 391 -13.33 21.90 -26.08
C VAL A 391 -12.83 20.72 -26.93
N THR A 392 -12.43 21.00 -28.16
CA THR A 392 -11.94 19.96 -29.10
C THR A 392 -10.64 19.34 -28.61
N LYS A 393 -9.66 20.17 -28.19
CA LYS A 393 -8.33 19.72 -27.81
C LYS A 393 -8.32 18.93 -26.50
N LEU A 394 -9.13 19.36 -25.52
CA LEU A 394 -9.24 18.71 -24.24
C LEU A 394 -10.31 17.59 -24.23
N LYS A 395 -11.00 17.35 -25.34
CA LYS A 395 -12.03 16.32 -25.50
C LYS A 395 -13.14 16.43 -24.46
N ILE A 396 -13.58 17.65 -24.15
CA ILE A 396 -14.57 17.94 -23.12
C ILE A 396 -15.96 17.64 -23.64
N THR A 397 -16.79 17.00 -22.83
CA THR A 397 -18.21 16.74 -23.12
C THR A 397 -19.12 17.76 -22.45
N GLU A 398 -20.32 17.99 -22.98
CA GLU A 398 -21.30 18.92 -22.38
C GLU A 398 -21.62 18.62 -20.90
N ASN A 399 -21.50 17.38 -20.47
CA ASN A 399 -21.76 16.96 -19.09
C ASN A 399 -20.63 17.36 -18.10
N GLU A 400 -19.45 17.67 -18.60
CA GLU A 400 -18.28 18.09 -17.79
C GLU A 400 -18.28 19.60 -17.50
N PHE A 401 -19.22 20.32 -18.07
CA PHE A 401 -19.36 21.76 -17.81
C PHE A 401 -20.11 22.03 -16.51
N SER A 402 -19.51 22.78 -15.61
CA SER A 402 -20.17 23.19 -14.37
C SER A 402 -21.37 24.09 -14.65
N LYS A 403 -22.52 23.77 -14.07
CA LYS A 403 -23.74 24.58 -14.16
C LYS A 403 -23.75 25.84 -13.28
N TYR A 404 -22.66 26.14 -12.58
CA TYR A 404 -22.68 27.09 -11.46
C TYR A 404 -22.08 28.47 -11.72
N SER A 405 -21.51 28.74 -12.89
CA SER A 405 -20.98 30.06 -13.21
C SER A 405 -21.26 30.42 -14.66
N THR A 406 -21.66 31.67 -14.91
CA THR A 406 -21.89 32.21 -16.26
C THR A 406 -20.60 32.66 -16.94
N GLU A 407 -19.53 32.88 -16.19
CA GLU A 407 -18.28 33.47 -16.66
C GLU A 407 -17.08 32.50 -16.62
N HIS A 408 -17.17 31.43 -15.83
CA HIS A 408 -16.06 30.51 -15.61
C HIS A 408 -16.51 29.06 -15.85
N MET A 409 -15.66 28.26 -16.44
CA MET A 409 -15.92 26.84 -16.67
C MET A 409 -14.88 25.97 -16.04
N VAL A 410 -15.33 24.98 -15.29
CA VAL A 410 -14.47 23.85 -14.88
C VAL A 410 -14.32 22.91 -16.06
N ILE A 411 -13.11 22.69 -16.48
CA ILE A 411 -12.81 21.91 -17.67
C ILE A 411 -12.28 20.54 -17.31
N LYS A 412 -11.47 20.47 -16.29
CA LYS A 412 -10.84 19.22 -15.89
C LYS A 412 -10.59 19.23 -14.39
N ASN A 413 -10.97 18.14 -13.74
CA ASN A 413 -10.62 17.89 -12.34
C ASN A 413 -9.80 16.60 -12.31
N GLU A 414 -8.54 16.69 -11.92
CA GLU A 414 -7.63 15.57 -11.91
C GLU A 414 -7.12 15.32 -10.49
N LYS A 415 -7.28 14.11 -10.01
CA LYS A 415 -6.64 13.65 -8.79
C LYS A 415 -5.17 13.39 -9.09
N ILE A 416 -4.27 14.14 -8.44
CA ILE A 416 -2.82 14.03 -8.64
C ILE A 416 -2.24 12.96 -7.72
N THR A 417 -2.65 13.00 -6.45
CA THR A 417 -2.28 12.03 -5.43
C THR A 417 -3.50 11.74 -4.56
N ASN A 418 -3.40 10.85 -3.57
CA ASN A 418 -4.46 10.69 -2.56
C ASN A 418 -4.72 11.97 -1.77
N ASP A 419 -3.73 12.85 -1.70
CA ASP A 419 -3.70 14.03 -0.84
C ASP A 419 -3.86 15.34 -1.61
N ALA A 420 -3.95 15.28 -2.94
CA ALA A 420 -4.09 16.47 -3.78
C ALA A 420 -4.89 16.21 -5.05
N SER A 421 -5.71 17.18 -5.41
CA SER A 421 -6.35 17.27 -6.73
C SER A 421 -6.16 18.65 -7.33
N VAL A 422 -6.10 18.74 -8.65
CA VAL A 422 -5.99 19.98 -9.40
C VAL A 422 -7.19 20.11 -10.32
N SER A 423 -7.95 21.18 -10.16
CA SER A 423 -9.03 21.57 -11.07
C SER A 423 -8.51 22.64 -12.02
N PHE A 424 -8.65 22.41 -13.30
CA PHE A 424 -8.30 23.36 -14.34
C PHE A 424 -9.55 24.07 -14.86
N TYR A 425 -9.49 25.37 -14.97
CA TYR A 425 -10.58 26.23 -15.40
C TYR A 425 -10.17 27.04 -16.61
N VAL A 426 -11.11 27.30 -17.51
CA VAL A 426 -10.99 28.31 -18.56
C VAL A 426 -11.88 29.49 -18.22
N ILE A 427 -11.30 30.67 -18.31
CA ILE A 427 -11.98 31.96 -18.10
C ILE A 427 -12.36 32.49 -19.47
N ALA A 428 -13.64 32.52 -19.78
CA ALA A 428 -14.18 33.06 -21.03
C ALA A 428 -15.67 33.40 -20.83
N ASN A 429 -16.22 34.26 -21.66
CA ASN A 429 -17.67 34.45 -21.74
C ASN A 429 -18.33 33.23 -22.40
N ALA A 430 -18.37 32.14 -21.65
CA ALA A 430 -18.71 30.82 -22.16
C ALA A 430 -20.18 30.64 -22.55
N PHE A 431 -21.04 31.58 -22.18
CA PHE A 431 -22.47 31.52 -22.48
C PHE A 431 -22.93 32.81 -23.17
N LYS A 432 -23.84 32.66 -24.13
CA LYS A 432 -24.58 33.75 -24.74
C LYS A 432 -26.07 33.50 -24.63
N ASP A 433 -26.83 34.59 -24.47
CA ASP A 433 -28.28 34.53 -24.49
C ASP A 433 -28.78 34.55 -25.94
N ILE A 434 -29.63 33.58 -26.29
CA ILE A 434 -30.36 33.59 -27.54
C ILE A 434 -31.83 33.76 -27.26
N PRO A 435 -32.57 34.52 -28.08
CA PRO A 435 -34.04 34.65 -27.94
C PRO A 435 -34.73 33.27 -28.04
N ASP A 436 -35.58 32.96 -27.07
CA ASP A 436 -36.42 31.78 -27.08
C ASP A 436 -37.86 32.22 -26.69
N GLY A 437 -38.59 32.71 -27.68
CA GLY A 437 -39.92 33.33 -27.49
C GLY A 437 -39.85 34.62 -26.65
N TRP A 438 -40.54 34.65 -25.50
CA TRP A 438 -40.54 35.79 -24.56
C TRP A 438 -39.41 35.74 -23.52
N TYR A 439 -38.54 34.75 -23.59
CA TYR A 439 -37.42 34.53 -22.67
C TYR A 439 -36.12 34.40 -23.47
N SER A 440 -34.98 34.53 -22.80
CA SER A 440 -33.68 34.16 -23.36
C SER A 440 -33.24 32.83 -22.84
N LYS A 441 -32.62 32.00 -23.68
CA LYS A 441 -32.01 30.74 -23.31
C LYS A 441 -30.50 30.90 -23.38
N LYS A 442 -29.79 30.50 -22.31
CA LYS A 442 -28.34 30.46 -22.31
C LYS A 442 -27.82 29.26 -23.10
N VAL A 443 -27.01 29.51 -24.08
CA VAL A 443 -26.32 28.49 -24.88
C VAL A 443 -24.83 28.71 -24.87
N PHE A 444 -24.08 27.65 -25.13
CA PHE A 444 -22.62 27.76 -25.21
C PHE A 444 -22.18 28.71 -26.31
N ASN A 445 -21.25 29.60 -25.94
CA ASN A 445 -20.59 30.50 -26.87
C ASN A 445 -19.24 29.94 -27.28
N LEU A 446 -19.23 28.97 -28.20
CA LEU A 446 -18.00 28.34 -28.69
C LEU A 446 -17.04 29.30 -29.42
N ASP A 447 -17.54 30.49 -29.82
CA ASP A 447 -16.73 31.52 -30.44
C ASP A 447 -16.09 32.48 -29.44
N ALA A 448 -16.39 32.35 -28.15
CA ALA A 448 -15.79 33.16 -27.11
C ALA A 448 -14.27 32.98 -27.09
N VAL A 449 -13.57 34.12 -26.97
CA VAL A 449 -12.11 34.13 -26.83
C VAL A 449 -11.77 33.85 -25.37
N VAL A 450 -10.78 33.01 -25.14
CA VAL A 450 -10.27 32.68 -23.81
C VAL A 450 -9.54 33.90 -23.24
N GLN A 451 -9.99 34.36 -22.07
CA GLN A 451 -9.42 35.50 -21.37
C GLN A 451 -8.33 35.10 -20.37
N GLY A 452 -8.40 33.90 -19.86
CA GLY A 452 -7.46 33.37 -18.89
C GLY A 452 -7.65 31.88 -18.59
N TYR A 453 -6.80 31.41 -17.77
CA TYR A 453 -6.85 30.06 -17.19
C TYR A 453 -6.70 30.15 -15.69
N ALA A 454 -7.28 29.19 -14.96
CA ALA A 454 -7.05 29.09 -13.54
C ALA A 454 -6.84 27.63 -13.11
N TYR A 455 -6.04 27.46 -12.09
CA TYR A 455 -5.87 26.20 -11.40
C TYR A 455 -6.35 26.37 -9.96
N ALA A 456 -7.21 25.46 -9.49
CA ALA A 456 -7.54 25.35 -8.08
C ALA A 456 -7.00 24.02 -7.57
N ILE A 457 -6.08 24.09 -6.63
CA ILE A 457 -5.40 22.94 -6.05
C ILE A 457 -5.99 22.71 -4.67
N SER A 458 -6.66 21.59 -4.50
CA SER A 458 -7.24 21.17 -3.21
C SER A 458 -6.32 20.13 -2.57
N LEU A 459 -5.95 20.35 -1.32
CA LEU A 459 -5.13 19.44 -0.53
C LEU A 459 -6.00 18.71 0.50
N SER A 460 -5.68 17.46 0.75
CA SER A 460 -6.35 16.59 1.73
C SER A 460 -5.33 15.66 2.38
N GLY A 461 -5.75 14.88 3.37
CA GLY A 461 -4.88 13.88 3.98
C GLY A 461 -3.52 14.44 4.40
N LYS A 462 -2.46 13.89 3.85
CA LYS A 462 -1.06 14.29 4.14
C LYS A 462 -0.69 15.68 3.61
N GLY A 463 -1.44 16.18 2.63
CA GLY A 463 -1.26 17.53 2.06
C GLY A 463 -1.94 18.63 2.86
N TYR A 464 -2.83 18.28 3.79
CA TYR A 464 -3.55 19.27 4.58
C TYR A 464 -2.60 20.11 5.45
N GLY A 465 -2.75 21.45 5.38
CA GLY A 465 -1.87 22.41 6.07
C GLY A 465 -0.53 22.70 5.37
N LYS A 466 -0.32 22.16 4.15
CA LYS A 466 0.88 22.40 3.33
C LYS A 466 0.63 23.36 2.15
N GLU A 467 -0.50 24.06 2.16
CA GLU A 467 -0.91 24.96 1.07
C GLU A 467 0.15 26.02 0.76
N LYS A 468 0.79 26.57 1.80
CA LYS A 468 1.86 27.56 1.64
C LYS A 468 3.09 26.95 0.96
N ASP A 469 3.53 25.76 1.38
CA ASP A 469 4.70 25.10 0.80
C ASP A 469 4.49 24.76 -0.68
N VAL A 470 3.27 24.32 -1.03
CA VAL A 470 2.89 24.03 -2.42
C VAL A 470 2.82 25.33 -3.24
N LYS A 471 2.20 26.38 -2.71
CA LYS A 471 2.13 27.70 -3.36
C LYS A 471 3.54 28.25 -3.63
N ASP A 472 4.41 28.24 -2.63
CA ASP A 472 5.79 28.74 -2.75
C ASP A 472 6.60 27.91 -3.77
N ALA A 473 6.38 26.61 -3.84
CA ALA A 473 7.03 25.73 -4.83
C ALA A 473 6.55 26.02 -6.26
N ILE A 474 5.25 26.26 -6.45
CA ILE A 474 4.68 26.64 -7.74
C ILE A 474 5.22 28.01 -8.17
N GLU A 475 5.24 29.00 -7.28
CA GLU A 475 5.75 30.33 -7.59
C GLU A 475 7.23 30.33 -8.01
N LYS A 476 8.06 29.45 -7.44
CA LYS A 476 9.46 29.26 -7.87
C LYS A 476 9.59 28.78 -9.31
N SER A 477 8.55 28.16 -9.87
CA SER A 477 8.53 27.71 -11.26
C SER A 477 8.19 28.83 -12.26
N PHE A 478 7.81 30.02 -11.81
CA PHE A 478 7.40 31.13 -12.67
C PHE A 478 8.60 31.81 -13.33
N SER A 479 9.30 31.09 -14.21
CA SER A 479 10.42 31.64 -14.97
C SER A 479 9.95 32.67 -16.01
N GLY A 480 10.63 33.82 -16.09
CA GLY A 480 10.30 34.89 -17.04
C GLY A 480 9.23 35.89 -16.54
N TYR A 481 8.78 35.75 -15.31
CA TYR A 481 7.87 36.71 -14.66
C TYR A 481 8.58 37.43 -13.54
N LYS A 482 8.20 38.68 -13.32
CA LYS A 482 8.68 39.50 -12.19
C LYS A 482 7.56 39.65 -11.17
N LYS A 483 7.89 39.44 -9.90
CA LYS A 483 6.95 39.68 -8.79
C LYS A 483 6.68 41.19 -8.67
N ASP A 484 5.41 41.54 -8.62
CA ASP A 484 4.97 42.93 -8.39
C ASP A 484 4.85 43.16 -6.87
N GLU A 485 5.92 43.65 -6.26
CA GLU A 485 5.98 43.88 -4.82
C GLU A 485 5.01 44.96 -4.34
N THR A 486 4.51 45.79 -5.25
CA THR A 486 3.58 46.88 -4.90
C THR A 486 2.14 46.40 -4.80
N GLN A 487 1.80 45.32 -5.51
CA GLN A 487 0.46 44.73 -5.55
C GLN A 487 0.39 43.38 -4.82
N SER A 488 1.52 42.78 -4.46
CA SER A 488 1.56 41.56 -3.68
C SER A 488 1.36 41.83 -2.19
N THR A 489 0.68 40.90 -1.50
CA THR A 489 0.44 40.91 -0.06
C THR A 489 1.00 39.62 0.57
N GLU A 490 0.87 39.43 1.89
CA GLU A 490 1.23 38.17 2.54
C GLU A 490 0.40 36.98 2.06
N GLU A 491 -0.85 37.24 1.64
CA GLU A 491 -1.80 36.20 1.22
C GLU A 491 -1.82 35.98 -0.29
N MET A 492 -1.48 37.03 -1.08
CA MET A 492 -1.55 37.02 -2.54
C MET A 492 -0.25 37.51 -3.15
N SER A 493 0.28 36.77 -4.11
CA SER A 493 1.42 37.14 -4.93
C SER A 493 1.00 37.43 -6.37
N ILE A 494 1.50 38.51 -6.93
CA ILE A 494 1.24 38.88 -8.33
C ILE A 494 2.57 38.93 -9.09
N PHE A 495 2.59 38.24 -10.22
CA PHE A 495 3.74 38.14 -11.11
C PHE A 495 3.34 38.63 -12.51
N LYS A 496 4.18 39.43 -13.14
CA LYS A 496 3.90 40.02 -14.46
C LYS A 496 5.05 39.80 -15.43
N ASN A 497 4.70 39.65 -16.70
CA ASN A 497 5.58 39.85 -17.84
C ASN A 497 4.86 40.75 -18.89
N GLU A 498 5.45 40.94 -20.07
CA GLU A 498 4.87 41.79 -21.13
C GLU A 498 3.49 41.29 -21.63
N LYS A 499 3.17 40.02 -21.47
CA LYS A 499 1.99 39.39 -22.08
C LYS A 499 0.94 38.92 -21.07
N GLN A 500 1.35 38.61 -19.85
CA GLN A 500 0.51 37.92 -18.90
C GLN A 500 0.72 38.42 -17.47
N THR A 501 -0.35 38.29 -16.69
CA THR A 501 -0.35 38.43 -15.24
C THR A 501 -0.71 37.09 -14.61
N ILE A 502 0.01 36.71 -13.56
CA ILE A 502 -0.27 35.54 -12.75
C ILE A 502 -0.57 35.99 -11.33
N GLU A 503 -1.71 35.60 -10.81
CA GLU A 503 -2.09 35.81 -9.42
C GLU A 503 -2.09 34.48 -8.72
N SER A 504 -1.43 34.35 -7.58
CA SER A 504 -1.44 33.17 -6.75
C SER A 504 -1.83 33.48 -5.32
N PHE A 505 -2.81 32.82 -4.77
CA PHE A 505 -3.29 33.03 -3.41
C PHE A 505 -3.87 31.75 -2.80
N ILE A 506 -4.04 31.76 -1.48
CA ILE A 506 -4.70 30.67 -0.75
C ILE A 506 -6.11 31.16 -0.39
N ASN A 507 -7.13 30.40 -0.82
CA ASN A 507 -8.52 30.65 -0.50
C ASN A 507 -9.07 29.45 0.29
N SER A 508 -9.37 29.66 1.58
CA SER A 508 -9.80 28.60 2.50
C SER A 508 -8.74 27.48 2.61
N SER A 509 -8.94 26.36 1.91
CA SER A 509 -8.02 25.22 1.88
C SER A 509 -7.53 24.89 0.45
N GLN A 510 -7.66 25.86 -0.46
CA GLN A 510 -7.26 25.70 -1.86
C GLN A 510 -6.21 26.74 -2.24
N ILE A 511 -5.25 26.35 -3.07
CA ILE A 511 -4.33 27.25 -3.74
C ILE A 511 -4.92 27.58 -5.09
N ILE A 512 -5.09 28.86 -5.37
CA ILE A 512 -5.63 29.37 -6.63
C ILE A 512 -4.52 30.06 -7.40
N ILE A 513 -4.36 29.66 -8.66
CA ILE A 513 -3.43 30.29 -9.61
C ILE A 513 -4.25 30.78 -10.81
N VAL A 514 -4.30 32.07 -11.02
CA VAL A 514 -5.02 32.69 -12.14
C VAL A 514 -4.02 33.27 -13.12
N ILE A 515 -4.18 32.99 -14.40
CA ILE A 515 -3.31 33.44 -15.48
C ILE A 515 -4.18 34.23 -16.47
N THR A 516 -3.94 35.52 -16.61
CA THR A 516 -4.69 36.39 -17.51
C THR A 516 -3.79 37.05 -18.56
N SER A 517 -4.39 37.47 -19.68
CA SER A 517 -3.69 38.19 -20.73
C SER A 517 -3.69 39.71 -20.44
N ASN A 518 -2.53 40.33 -20.50
CA ASN A 518 -2.43 41.79 -20.37
C ASN A 518 -3.03 42.53 -21.58
N GLN A 519 -3.32 41.85 -22.70
CA GLN A 519 -3.91 42.47 -23.90
C GLN A 519 -5.39 42.82 -23.73
N ASN A 520 -6.06 42.28 -22.70
CA ASN A 520 -7.47 42.57 -22.45
C ASN A 520 -7.72 43.83 -21.60
N GLU A 521 -6.70 44.41 -20.99
CA GLU A 521 -6.84 45.68 -20.24
C GLU A 521 -7.10 46.90 -21.17
N THR A 522 -6.73 46.81 -22.47
CA THR A 522 -6.95 47.89 -23.46
C THR A 522 -8.37 47.94 -24.01
N VAL A 523 -9.16 46.90 -23.88
CA VAL A 523 -10.53 46.85 -24.45
C VAL A 523 -11.58 47.41 -23.47
N GLN A 524 -11.30 47.42 -22.17
CA GLN A 524 -12.25 48.00 -21.19
C GLN A 524 -12.20 49.50 -21.04
N ASN A 525 -11.14 50.17 -21.53
CA ASN A 525 -11.02 51.62 -21.45
C ASN A 525 -11.55 52.35 -22.68
N GLU A 526 -11.99 51.67 -23.75
CA GLU A 526 -12.56 52.33 -24.95
C GLU A 526 -14.12 52.35 -24.96
N GLU A 527 -14.80 51.69 -24.04
CA GLU A 527 -16.28 51.68 -23.99
C GLU A 527 -16.91 52.67 -22.98
N TYR A 528 -16.10 53.49 -22.29
CA TYR A 528 -16.61 54.55 -21.39
C TYR A 528 -16.06 55.95 -21.73
N GLY A 529 -15.96 56.26 -23.00
CA GLY A 529 -15.64 57.59 -23.48
C GLY A 529 -16.65 58.05 -24.53
N ASP A 530 -17.64 58.74 -24.05
CA ASP A 530 -18.63 59.68 -24.61
C ASP A 530 -20.08 59.29 -24.37
#